data_55282c12a9adf0ac36f700b6536f1fbc
#
_entry.id   55282c12a9adf0ac36f700b6536f1fbc
#
_cell.length_a   1.000
_cell.length_b   1.000
_cell.length_c   1.000
_cell.angle_alpha   90.00
_cell.angle_beta   90.00
_cell.angle_gamma   90.00
#
_symmetry.space_group_name_H-M   'P 1'
#
loop_
_entity.id
_entity.type
_entity.pdbx_description
1 polymer ?
#
loop_
_entity_poly.entity_id
_entity_poly.type
_entity_poly.pdbx_seq_one_letter_code
_entity_poly.pdbx_strand_id
1 'polypeptide(L)'
;NAEYPIEKTMTAMDALRREGKVRYVGVSNFNVDQMRQALAICPIQSLQPRYSLLDRHIEDDILPFCEREGIGILPHSPLAKGLLTGKYRPGHRFPDGDERAGREVFDDENLERLAPKLDALTAIARARGKSLVQLSVNALLRQPAVACVLVGGKNPSQVAEHVGAQGWGLKDEEWSEVERILK
;
A
#
# COMPACT_ATOMS: atom_id res chain seq x y z
N ASN A 1 -17.65 -7.00 4.64
CA ASN A 1 -18.87 -6.30 5.01
C ASN A 1 -19.40 -6.91 6.30
N ALA A 2 -19.65 -6.08 7.34
CA ALA A 2 -20.11 -6.54 8.66
C ALA A 2 -21.46 -7.30 8.62
N GLU A 3 -22.26 -7.09 7.57
CA GLU A 3 -23.54 -7.79 7.35
C GLU A 3 -23.37 -9.27 6.96
N TYR A 4 -22.18 -9.65 6.45
CA TYR A 4 -21.94 -11.02 6.00
C TYR A 4 -20.86 -11.66 6.87
N PRO A 5 -21.19 -12.68 7.67
CA PRO A 5 -20.23 -13.42 8.49
C PRO A 5 -19.07 -13.96 7.64
N ILE A 6 -17.87 -13.83 8.16
CA ILE A 6 -16.65 -14.35 7.51
C ILE A 6 -16.80 -15.84 7.21
N GLU A 7 -17.35 -16.60 8.13
CA GLU A 7 -17.57 -18.05 7.98
C GLU A 7 -18.39 -18.40 6.74
N LYS A 8 -19.51 -17.71 6.51
CA LYS A 8 -20.36 -17.96 5.34
C LYS A 8 -19.65 -17.64 4.04
N THR A 9 -18.95 -16.50 4.01
CA THR A 9 -18.17 -16.06 2.84
C THR A 9 -17.04 -17.04 2.55
N MET A 10 -16.28 -17.42 3.56
CA MET A 10 -15.13 -18.32 3.38
C MET A 10 -15.56 -19.76 3.06
N THR A 11 -16.68 -20.23 3.57
CA THR A 11 -17.28 -21.53 3.18
C THR A 11 -17.64 -21.55 1.70
N ALA A 12 -18.26 -20.47 1.19
CA ALA A 12 -18.58 -20.36 -0.24
C ALA A 12 -17.30 -20.30 -1.09
N MET A 13 -16.27 -19.55 -0.67
CA MET A 13 -15.00 -19.47 -1.37
C MET A 13 -14.27 -20.82 -1.40
N ASP A 14 -14.31 -21.59 -0.30
CA ASP A 14 -13.72 -22.92 -0.24
C ASP A 14 -14.46 -23.90 -1.17
N ALA A 15 -15.79 -23.83 -1.25
CA ALA A 15 -16.56 -24.62 -2.20
C ALA A 15 -16.14 -24.33 -3.65
N LEU A 16 -15.99 -23.06 -4.05
CA LEU A 16 -15.52 -22.68 -5.38
C LEU A 16 -14.10 -23.19 -5.66
N ARG A 17 -13.23 -23.18 -4.65
CA ARG A 17 -11.87 -23.72 -4.75
C ARG A 17 -11.89 -25.23 -4.94
N ARG A 18 -12.69 -25.97 -4.17
CA ARG A 18 -12.82 -27.43 -4.28
C ARG A 18 -13.45 -27.85 -5.61
N GLU A 19 -14.35 -27.05 -6.17
CA GLU A 19 -14.92 -27.24 -7.50
C GLU A 19 -13.94 -26.91 -8.65
N GLY A 20 -12.74 -26.40 -8.33
CA GLY A 20 -11.74 -26.00 -9.32
C GLY A 20 -12.05 -24.71 -10.09
N LYS A 21 -13.08 -23.95 -9.67
CA LYS A 21 -13.47 -22.67 -10.29
C LYS A 21 -12.49 -21.54 -9.97
N VAL A 22 -11.83 -21.61 -8.81
CA VAL A 22 -10.75 -20.71 -8.43
C VAL A 22 -9.56 -21.52 -7.92
N ARG A 23 -8.33 -21.06 -8.18
CA ARG A 23 -7.11 -21.72 -7.71
C ARG A 23 -6.70 -21.22 -6.32
N TYR A 24 -6.80 -19.93 -6.10
CA TYR A 24 -6.34 -19.24 -4.90
C TYR A 24 -7.42 -18.29 -4.40
N VAL A 25 -7.45 -18.08 -3.09
CA VAL A 25 -8.37 -17.17 -2.42
C VAL A 25 -7.56 -16.09 -1.71
N GLY A 26 -7.99 -14.86 -1.79
CA GLY A 26 -7.41 -13.73 -1.07
C GLY A 26 -8.48 -12.90 -0.37
N VAL A 27 -8.06 -12.12 0.61
CA VAL A 27 -8.94 -11.23 1.36
C VAL A 27 -8.42 -9.79 1.31
N SER A 28 -9.27 -8.83 1.65
CA SER A 28 -8.88 -7.42 1.63
C SER A 28 -9.24 -6.74 2.94
N ASN A 29 -8.29 -5.97 3.48
CA ASN A 29 -8.44 -5.18 4.71
C ASN A 29 -8.87 -6.00 5.95
N PHE A 30 -8.50 -7.28 6.01
CA PHE A 30 -8.68 -8.10 7.19
C PHE A 30 -7.60 -7.80 8.22
N ASN A 31 -7.99 -7.75 9.50
CA ASN A 31 -7.05 -7.78 10.61
C ASN A 31 -6.60 -9.25 10.91
N VAL A 32 -5.69 -9.43 11.84
CA VAL A 32 -5.12 -10.74 12.19
C VAL A 32 -6.21 -11.72 12.64
N ASP A 33 -7.17 -11.29 13.46
CA ASP A 33 -8.22 -12.18 13.96
C ASP A 33 -9.19 -12.61 12.85
N GLN A 34 -9.51 -11.72 11.93
CA GLN A 34 -10.32 -12.03 10.75
C GLN A 34 -9.59 -13.01 9.82
N MET A 35 -8.27 -12.85 9.65
CA MET A 35 -7.47 -13.80 8.87
C MET A 35 -7.42 -15.18 9.54
N ARG A 36 -7.26 -15.25 10.87
CA ARG A 36 -7.34 -16.52 11.60
C ARG A 36 -8.68 -17.22 11.43
N GLN A 37 -9.79 -16.48 11.51
CA GLN A 37 -11.15 -17.01 11.25
C GLN A 37 -11.26 -17.54 9.82
N ALA A 38 -10.76 -16.81 8.83
CA ALA A 38 -10.77 -17.22 7.43
C ALA A 38 -9.92 -18.48 7.21
N LEU A 39 -8.72 -18.55 7.74
CA LEU A 39 -7.79 -19.68 7.62
C LEU A 39 -8.32 -20.98 8.25
N ALA A 40 -9.13 -20.86 9.29
CA ALA A 40 -9.80 -22.02 9.90
C ALA A 40 -10.78 -22.73 8.95
N ILE A 41 -11.22 -22.06 7.88
CA ILE A 41 -12.23 -22.57 6.95
C ILE A 41 -11.63 -22.82 5.56
N CYS A 42 -10.86 -21.87 5.05
CA CYS A 42 -10.33 -21.87 3.70
C CYS A 42 -8.91 -21.30 3.70
N PRO A 43 -7.94 -21.97 3.06
CA PRO A 43 -6.62 -21.38 2.86
C PRO A 43 -6.73 -20.04 2.12
N ILE A 44 -6.07 -19.01 2.65
CA ILE A 44 -5.92 -17.72 1.96
C ILE A 44 -4.44 -17.52 1.57
N GLN A 45 -4.21 -17.08 0.33
CA GLN A 45 -2.87 -16.91 -0.22
C GLN A 45 -2.45 -15.45 -0.30
N SER A 46 -3.39 -14.52 -0.21
CA SER A 46 -3.06 -13.10 -0.25
C SER A 46 -3.96 -12.24 0.63
N LEU A 47 -3.37 -11.16 1.14
CA LEU A 47 -4.09 -10.06 1.77
C LEU A 47 -3.86 -8.79 0.94
N GLN A 48 -4.93 -8.04 0.67
CA GLN A 48 -4.86 -6.73 0.02
C GLN A 48 -5.18 -5.62 1.02
N PRO A 49 -4.21 -5.11 1.79
CA PRO A 49 -4.40 -4.05 2.77
C PRO A 49 -4.07 -2.68 2.18
N ARG A 50 -4.56 -1.61 2.84
CA ARG A 50 -4.03 -0.26 2.60
C ARG A 50 -2.65 -0.15 3.24
N TYR A 51 -1.64 0.23 2.45
CA TYR A 51 -0.28 0.40 2.94
C TYR A 51 0.50 1.39 2.06
N SER A 52 1.19 2.32 2.69
CA SER A 52 2.05 3.32 2.05
C SER A 52 3.07 3.86 3.05
N LEU A 53 4.03 4.66 2.61
CA LEU A 53 4.96 5.36 3.51
C LEU A 53 4.26 6.28 4.52
N LEU A 54 3.05 6.78 4.21
CA LEU A 54 2.27 7.64 5.10
C LEU A 54 1.20 6.88 5.91
N ASP A 55 1.04 5.59 5.68
CA ASP A 55 0.08 4.74 6.37
C ASP A 55 0.69 3.36 6.57
N ARG A 56 1.32 3.18 7.72
CA ARG A 56 2.16 2.02 8.06
C ARG A 56 1.53 1.12 9.13
N HIS A 57 0.23 1.28 9.39
CA HIS A 57 -0.50 0.59 10.46
C HIS A 57 -0.41 -0.95 10.42
N ILE A 58 -0.10 -1.54 9.26
CA ILE A 58 0.00 -3.00 9.12
C ILE A 58 1.34 -3.57 9.60
N GLU A 59 2.34 -2.73 9.91
CA GLU A 59 3.71 -3.19 10.20
C GLU A 59 3.83 -3.85 11.58
N ASP A 60 2.97 -3.50 12.54
CA ASP A 60 3.09 -3.97 13.91
C ASP A 60 2.59 -5.43 14.09
N ASP A 61 1.55 -5.84 13.35
CA ASP A 61 0.89 -7.12 13.54
C ASP A 61 0.59 -7.89 12.25
N ILE A 62 0.04 -7.21 11.23
CA ILE A 62 -0.43 -7.83 9.99
C ILE A 62 0.75 -8.33 9.14
N LEU A 63 1.78 -7.50 8.93
CA LEU A 63 2.96 -7.88 8.15
C LEU A 63 3.65 -9.11 8.78
N PRO A 64 4.02 -9.11 10.09
CA PRO A 64 4.63 -10.28 10.72
C PRO A 64 3.73 -11.52 10.69
N PHE A 65 2.42 -11.35 10.82
CA PHE A 65 1.48 -12.46 10.72
C PHE A 65 1.50 -13.06 9.31
N CYS A 66 1.37 -12.23 8.27
CA CYS A 66 1.36 -12.70 6.88
C CYS A 66 2.67 -13.37 6.47
N GLU A 67 3.81 -12.84 6.91
CA GLU A 67 5.13 -13.46 6.67
C GLU A 67 5.21 -14.86 7.29
N ARG A 68 4.79 -15.02 8.52
CA ARG A 68 4.79 -16.31 9.22
C ARG A 68 3.84 -17.33 8.60
N GLU A 69 2.66 -16.91 8.16
CA GLU A 69 1.65 -17.78 7.57
C GLU A 69 1.83 -17.99 6.05
N GLY A 70 2.85 -17.38 5.43
CA GLY A 70 3.10 -17.46 3.99
C GLY A 70 2.02 -16.78 3.14
N ILE A 71 1.37 -15.74 3.67
CA ILE A 71 0.34 -14.96 2.98
C ILE A 71 1.01 -13.78 2.27
N GLY A 72 0.90 -13.72 0.94
CA GLY A 72 1.45 -12.61 0.15
C GLY A 72 0.64 -11.32 0.35
N ILE A 73 1.31 -10.21 0.61
CA ILE A 73 0.68 -8.89 0.73
C ILE A 73 0.68 -8.17 -0.61
N LEU A 74 -0.48 -7.63 -0.98
CA LEU A 74 -0.74 -6.85 -2.19
C LEU A 74 -1.20 -5.43 -1.80
N PRO A 75 -0.30 -4.52 -1.38
CA PRO A 75 -0.69 -3.19 -0.92
C PRO A 75 -1.51 -2.43 -1.94
N HIS A 76 -2.67 -1.90 -1.53
CA HIS A 76 -3.39 -0.90 -2.30
C HIS A 76 -3.13 0.51 -1.76
N SER A 77 -3.40 1.53 -2.56
CA SER A 77 -3.18 2.96 -2.25
C SER A 77 -1.72 3.30 -1.86
N PRO A 78 -0.69 2.72 -2.50
CA PRO A 78 0.71 2.88 -2.10
C PRO A 78 1.22 4.33 -2.23
N LEU A 79 0.53 5.16 -3.01
CA LEU A 79 0.84 6.58 -3.18
C LEU A 79 -0.05 7.50 -2.33
N ALA A 80 -0.77 6.95 -1.33
CA ALA A 80 -1.64 7.71 -0.43
C ALA A 80 -2.57 8.68 -1.21
N LYS A 81 -3.35 8.15 -2.17
CA LYS A 81 -4.23 8.92 -3.07
C LYS A 81 -3.50 10.00 -3.89
N GLY A 82 -2.19 9.89 -4.04
CA GLY A 82 -1.34 10.79 -4.80
C GLY A 82 -0.55 11.79 -3.95
N LEU A 83 -0.67 11.82 -2.64
CA LEU A 83 0.19 12.64 -1.76
C LEU A 83 1.67 12.35 -2.01
N LEU A 84 2.04 11.07 -2.10
CA LEU A 84 3.42 10.62 -2.37
C LEU A 84 3.90 10.82 -3.82
N THR A 85 3.15 11.57 -4.63
CA THR A 85 3.69 12.12 -5.89
C THR A 85 4.40 13.46 -5.69
N GLY A 86 4.23 14.10 -4.53
CA GLY A 86 4.79 15.41 -4.21
C GLY A 86 4.17 16.59 -4.97
N LYS A 87 3.14 16.35 -5.80
CA LYS A 87 2.53 17.41 -6.63
C LYS A 87 1.52 18.28 -5.91
N TYR A 88 0.93 17.80 -4.80
CA TYR A 88 -0.06 18.54 -4.03
C TYR A 88 0.64 19.40 -2.99
N ARG A 89 0.33 20.71 -3.00
CA ARG A 89 0.93 21.72 -2.11
C ARG A 89 -0.21 22.55 -1.49
N PRO A 90 0.06 23.26 -0.39
CA PRO A 90 -0.93 24.20 0.16
C PRO A 90 -1.50 25.11 -0.94
N GLY A 91 -2.78 25.38 -0.86
CA GLY A 91 -3.52 26.10 -1.89
C GLY A 91 -4.04 25.25 -3.06
N HIS A 92 -3.69 23.96 -3.13
CA HIS A 92 -4.23 23.07 -4.17
C HIS A 92 -5.74 22.87 -3.99
N ARG A 93 -6.49 22.94 -5.10
CA ARG A 93 -7.93 22.66 -5.11
C ARG A 93 -8.23 21.59 -6.14
N PHE A 94 -9.07 20.65 -5.78
CA PHE A 94 -9.55 19.60 -6.70
C PHE A 94 -10.76 20.10 -7.48
N PRO A 95 -10.94 19.64 -8.73
CA PRO A 95 -12.16 19.89 -9.49
C PRO A 95 -13.39 19.34 -8.78
N ASP A 96 -14.55 19.90 -9.09
CA ASP A 96 -15.84 19.39 -8.60
C ASP A 96 -16.03 17.92 -9.01
N GLY A 97 -16.50 17.11 -8.08
CA GLY A 97 -16.70 15.67 -8.28
C GLY A 97 -15.45 14.81 -8.13
N ASP A 98 -14.28 15.38 -7.85
CA ASP A 98 -13.10 14.58 -7.48
C ASP A 98 -13.26 14.03 -6.06
N GLU A 99 -13.10 12.72 -5.89
CA GLU A 99 -13.27 12.04 -4.59
C GLU A 99 -12.32 12.53 -3.49
N ARG A 100 -11.30 13.30 -3.84
CA ARG A 100 -10.31 13.86 -2.92
C ARG A 100 -10.71 15.24 -2.41
N ALA A 101 -11.66 15.91 -3.09
CA ALA A 101 -12.17 17.21 -2.66
C ALA A 101 -12.75 17.10 -1.25
N GLY A 102 -12.41 18.05 -0.38
CA GLY A 102 -12.90 18.11 1.00
C GLY A 102 -12.37 17.02 1.95
N ARG A 103 -11.41 16.21 1.53
CA ARG A 103 -10.75 15.27 2.45
C ARG A 103 -9.66 15.97 3.25
N GLU A 104 -9.70 15.83 4.55
CA GLU A 104 -8.76 16.41 5.54
C GLU A 104 -7.29 16.16 5.17
N VAL A 105 -6.96 14.98 4.61
CA VAL A 105 -5.59 14.66 4.20
C VAL A 105 -5.04 15.58 3.09
N PHE A 106 -5.91 16.36 2.42
CA PHE A 106 -5.55 17.33 1.39
C PHE A 106 -5.87 18.78 1.80
N ASP A 107 -6.23 19.05 3.03
CA ASP A 107 -6.34 20.43 3.52
C ASP A 107 -4.97 21.12 3.58
N ASP A 108 -4.99 22.44 3.64
CA ASP A 108 -3.75 23.22 3.58
C ASP A 108 -2.86 22.94 4.80
N GLU A 109 -3.41 22.77 5.99
CA GLU A 109 -2.64 22.46 7.21
C GLU A 109 -1.88 21.12 7.08
N ASN A 110 -2.56 20.07 6.62
CA ASN A 110 -1.91 18.79 6.43
C ASN A 110 -0.86 18.82 5.30
N LEU A 111 -1.15 19.55 4.21
CA LEU A 111 -0.20 19.73 3.10
C LEU A 111 1.03 20.54 3.54
N GLU A 112 0.87 21.57 4.38
CA GLU A 112 1.98 22.33 4.98
C GLU A 112 2.88 21.43 5.85
N ARG A 113 2.26 20.60 6.69
CA ARG A 113 2.97 19.65 7.55
C ARG A 113 3.72 18.58 6.76
N LEU A 114 3.15 18.11 5.65
CA LEU A 114 3.74 17.05 4.82
C LEU A 114 4.80 17.57 3.85
N ALA A 115 4.69 18.80 3.36
CA ALA A 115 5.57 19.35 2.32
C ALA A 115 7.07 19.15 2.63
N PRO A 116 7.62 19.51 3.81
CA PRO A 116 9.03 19.32 4.10
C PRO A 116 9.44 17.85 4.12
N LYS A 117 8.58 16.94 4.59
CA LYS A 117 8.84 15.49 4.57
C LYS A 117 8.89 14.96 3.14
N LEU A 118 7.96 15.37 2.28
CA LEU A 118 7.93 14.96 0.87
C LEU A 118 9.13 15.52 0.10
N ASP A 119 9.59 16.74 0.41
CA ASP A 119 10.78 17.33 -0.21
C ASP A 119 12.06 16.59 0.20
N ALA A 120 12.19 16.23 1.47
CA ALA A 120 13.32 15.44 1.97
C ALA A 120 13.34 14.03 1.34
N LEU A 121 12.21 13.33 1.27
CA LEU A 121 12.09 12.03 0.59
C LEU A 121 12.41 12.15 -0.91
N THR A 122 12.00 13.25 -1.54
CA THR A 122 12.30 13.53 -2.96
C THR A 122 13.80 13.71 -3.16
N ALA A 123 14.51 14.35 -2.24
CA ALA A 123 15.96 14.50 -2.31
C ALA A 123 16.68 13.15 -2.26
N ILE A 124 16.25 12.24 -1.37
CA ILE A 124 16.78 10.86 -1.31
C ILE A 124 16.54 10.14 -2.64
N ALA A 125 15.32 10.20 -3.18
CA ALA A 125 15.00 9.56 -4.46
C ALA A 125 15.88 10.11 -5.60
N ARG A 126 16.01 11.44 -5.70
CA ARG A 126 16.82 12.11 -6.74
C ARG A 126 18.30 11.75 -6.67
N ALA A 127 18.86 11.56 -5.50
CA ALA A 127 20.25 11.12 -5.33
C ALA A 127 20.48 9.73 -5.96
N ARG A 128 19.44 8.96 -6.19
CA ARG A 128 19.43 7.67 -6.89
C ARG A 128 18.95 7.75 -8.35
N GLY A 129 18.71 8.96 -8.89
CA GLY A 129 18.13 9.15 -10.21
C GLY A 129 16.68 8.65 -10.30
N LYS A 130 15.94 8.67 -9.18
CA LYS A 130 14.57 8.15 -9.05
C LYS A 130 13.59 9.25 -8.68
N SER A 131 12.30 9.00 -8.91
CA SER A 131 11.23 9.88 -8.44
C SER A 131 10.75 9.49 -7.05
N LEU A 132 10.02 10.40 -6.38
CA LEU A 132 9.35 10.12 -5.11
C LEU A 132 8.34 8.97 -5.24
N VAL A 133 7.65 8.87 -6.38
CA VAL A 133 6.74 7.75 -6.69
C VAL A 133 7.50 6.42 -6.68
N GLN A 134 8.64 6.37 -7.37
CA GLN A 134 9.48 5.18 -7.43
C GLN A 134 10.05 4.80 -6.06
N LEU A 135 10.49 5.77 -5.27
CA LEU A 135 10.94 5.54 -3.89
C LEU A 135 9.80 4.99 -3.03
N SER A 136 8.61 5.58 -3.11
CA SER A 136 7.46 5.17 -2.31
C SER A 136 7.03 3.74 -2.60
N VAL A 137 7.01 3.33 -3.87
CA VAL A 137 6.69 1.94 -4.25
C VAL A 137 7.83 0.99 -3.87
N ASN A 138 9.08 1.37 -4.12
CA ASN A 138 10.26 0.57 -3.79
C ASN A 138 10.36 0.28 -2.29
N ALA A 139 10.06 1.26 -1.45
CA ALA A 139 10.07 1.12 0.00
C ALA A 139 9.13 0.01 0.50
N LEU A 140 7.95 -0.13 -0.10
CA LEU A 140 7.01 -1.19 0.26
C LEU A 140 7.52 -2.57 -0.17
N LEU A 141 8.21 -2.65 -1.31
CA LEU A 141 8.81 -3.89 -1.81
C LEU A 141 9.98 -4.42 -0.95
N ARG A 142 10.49 -3.63 0.02
CA ARG A 142 11.46 -4.11 1.02
C ARG A 142 10.87 -5.12 1.99
N GLN A 143 9.58 -5.08 2.22
CA GLN A 143 8.91 -5.98 3.17
C GLN A 143 8.82 -7.38 2.58
N PRO A 144 9.36 -8.43 3.23
CA PRO A 144 9.42 -9.78 2.66
C PRO A 144 8.04 -10.36 2.29
N ALA A 145 7.00 -10.03 3.04
CA ALA A 145 5.64 -10.47 2.76
C ALA A 145 4.98 -9.74 1.58
N VAL A 146 5.54 -8.61 1.11
CA VAL A 146 4.97 -7.85 -0.01
C VAL A 146 5.33 -8.51 -1.34
N ALA A 147 4.36 -9.19 -1.94
CA ALA A 147 4.52 -9.90 -3.21
C ALA A 147 4.39 -9.00 -4.44
N CYS A 148 3.53 -7.98 -4.38
CA CYS A 148 3.26 -7.06 -5.48
C CYS A 148 2.60 -5.79 -4.93
N VAL A 149 2.97 -4.61 -5.47
CA VAL A 149 2.35 -3.32 -5.09
C VAL A 149 1.35 -2.90 -6.16
N LEU A 150 0.10 -2.62 -5.76
CA LEU A 150 -0.98 -2.24 -6.66
C LEU A 150 -1.00 -0.72 -6.87
N VAL A 151 -0.47 -0.26 -7.99
CA VAL A 151 -0.37 1.16 -8.32
C VAL A 151 -1.31 1.53 -9.45
N GLY A 152 -2.15 2.55 -9.26
CA GLY A 152 -3.01 3.09 -10.31
C GLY A 152 -2.25 4.01 -11.28
N GLY A 153 -2.39 3.79 -12.58
CA GLY A 153 -1.86 4.66 -13.63
C GLY A 153 -2.96 5.11 -14.58
N LYS A 154 -2.98 6.41 -14.93
CA LYS A 154 -3.96 7.01 -15.85
C LYS A 154 -3.44 7.17 -17.28
N ASN A 155 -2.14 7.01 -17.49
CA ASN A 155 -1.50 7.14 -18.79
C ASN A 155 -0.20 6.30 -18.87
N PRO A 156 0.34 6.05 -20.08
CA PRO A 156 1.52 5.21 -20.25
C PRO A 156 2.77 5.71 -19.50
N SER A 157 2.98 7.02 -19.39
CA SER A 157 4.15 7.56 -18.70
C SER A 157 4.14 7.27 -17.20
N GLN A 158 2.96 7.31 -16.55
CA GLN A 158 2.82 6.89 -15.16
C GLN A 158 3.11 5.40 -14.98
N VAL A 159 2.64 4.56 -15.90
CA VAL A 159 2.93 3.10 -15.84
C VAL A 159 4.43 2.86 -15.96
N ALA A 160 5.10 3.52 -16.91
CA ALA A 160 6.56 3.42 -17.07
C ALA A 160 7.31 3.90 -15.81
N GLU A 161 6.87 4.99 -15.19
CA GLU A 161 7.42 5.48 -13.93
C GLU A 161 7.29 4.42 -12.81
N HIS A 162 6.09 3.81 -12.68
CA HIS A 162 5.84 2.79 -11.66
C HIS A 162 6.74 1.55 -11.84
N VAL A 163 6.91 1.08 -13.07
CA VAL A 163 7.81 -0.05 -13.38
C VAL A 163 9.25 0.27 -12.97
N GLY A 164 9.69 1.51 -13.12
CA GLY A 164 11.01 1.96 -12.69
C GLY A 164 11.25 1.95 -11.17
N ALA A 165 10.24 1.60 -10.37
CA ALA A 165 10.40 1.34 -8.94
C ALA A 165 11.12 0.03 -8.61
N GLN A 166 11.23 -0.89 -9.58
CA GLN A 166 11.89 -2.18 -9.43
C GLN A 166 13.37 -2.13 -9.85
N GLY A 167 14.13 -3.16 -9.49
CA GLY A 167 15.51 -3.36 -9.94
C GLY A 167 16.56 -2.50 -9.22
N TRP A 168 16.20 -1.88 -8.11
CA TRP A 168 17.10 -1.12 -7.24
C TRP A 168 16.62 -1.19 -5.79
N GLY A 169 17.42 -0.72 -4.85
CA GLY A 169 17.05 -0.67 -3.44
C GLY A 169 17.79 0.46 -2.72
N LEU A 170 17.19 0.93 -1.64
CA LEU A 170 17.83 1.83 -0.68
C LEU A 170 18.87 1.04 0.13
N LYS A 171 20.01 1.67 0.42
CA LYS A 171 20.94 1.18 1.43
C LYS A 171 20.32 1.35 2.82
N ASP A 172 20.87 0.65 3.82
CA ASP A 172 20.33 0.71 5.17
C ASP A 172 20.42 2.11 5.80
N GLU A 173 21.48 2.88 5.48
CA GLU A 173 21.61 4.27 5.94
C GLU A 173 20.53 5.16 5.32
N GLU A 174 20.24 4.99 4.03
CA GLU A 174 19.20 5.76 3.33
C GLU A 174 17.81 5.38 3.84
N TRP A 175 17.60 4.09 4.11
CA TRP A 175 16.35 3.64 4.71
C TRP A 175 16.15 4.22 6.12
N SER A 176 17.18 4.22 6.93
CA SER A 176 17.16 4.85 8.27
C SER A 176 16.82 6.34 8.19
N GLU A 177 17.30 7.03 7.16
CA GLU A 177 16.96 8.43 6.92
C GLU A 177 15.49 8.59 6.49
N VAL A 178 14.97 7.72 5.61
CA VAL A 178 13.54 7.69 5.24
C VAL A 178 12.68 7.52 6.50
N GLU A 179 13.03 6.59 7.38
CA GLU A 179 12.31 6.36 8.63
C GLU A 179 12.35 7.56 9.57
N ARG A 180 13.49 8.23 9.67
CA ARG A 180 13.65 9.45 10.47
C ARG A 180 12.76 10.60 9.97
N ILE A 181 12.63 10.75 8.65
CA ILE A 181 11.77 11.78 8.03
C ILE A 181 10.29 11.49 8.30
N LEU A 182 9.90 10.21 8.30
CA LEU A 182 8.50 9.81 8.47
C LEU A 182 8.00 9.91 9.91
N LYS A 183 8.87 9.80 10.91
CA LYS A 183 8.55 10.06 12.32
C LYS A 183 8.20 11.53 12.56
#